data_f950833f97bdf083eb450f78aacc8fb4
#
_entry.id   f950833f97bdf083eb450f78aacc8fb4
#
_cell.length_a   1.000
_cell.length_b   1.000
_cell.length_c   1.000
_cell.angle_alpha   90.00
_cell.angle_beta   90.00
_cell.angle_gamma   90.00
#
_symmetry.space_group_name_H-M   'P 1'
#
loop_
_entity.id
_entity.type
_entity.pdbx_description
1 polymer ?
#
loop_
_entity_poly.entity_id
_entity_poly.type
_entity_poly.pdbx_seq_one_letter_code
_entity_poly.pdbx_strand_id
1 'polypeptide(L)'
;VVERYRDERSGSGVIGPLSNRFNILWANTETLKGALLARMAEPDVRRRFADPNPAGRQVAILLERALSYGADVYDASRPLMAALEDYLLPGRGVVWVVYEPIIVKETIKIEVEGEGIAIKEEEEIERLGDQRCRFEYIHWQDYRESPSRRSEDVTWRARRHLFTRDDLVGRGFKDAYDIPLNWMPDSENNSDEEIYNRAEVWEIWCKVTRKRLFIATGHRDVLAEDDDPYELQGFFPTPTPLIAVRTNDTSVPVPEFTLYQDQAEELDRVTSRITYLIEGLKRRGVYDASVPELAHLAVAGDNDFVPSENFASLAQKGGLAGAF
;
A
#
# COMPACT_ATOMS: atom_id res chain seq x y z
N VAL A 1 4.26 -1.91 -12.50
CA VAL A 1 3.98 -3.04 -11.60
C VAL A 1 2.57 -2.92 -11.03
N VAL A 2 2.22 -1.80 -10.39
CA VAL A 2 0.90 -1.58 -9.76
C VAL A 2 -0.24 -1.69 -10.79
N GLU A 3 -0.12 -1.05 -11.95
CA GLU A 3 -1.07 -1.16 -13.07
C GLU A 3 -1.25 -2.61 -13.54
N ARG A 4 -0.14 -3.36 -13.61
CA ARG A 4 -0.18 -4.79 -13.97
C ARG A 4 -0.89 -5.63 -12.91
N TYR A 5 -0.68 -5.32 -11.64
CA TYR A 5 -1.36 -6.00 -10.53
C TYR A 5 -2.87 -5.78 -10.57
N ARG A 6 -3.31 -4.57 -10.85
CA ARG A 6 -4.73 -4.20 -11.02
C ARG A 6 -5.35 -4.69 -12.32
N ASP A 7 -4.54 -5.28 -13.21
CA ASP A 7 -4.93 -5.64 -14.58
C ASP A 7 -5.45 -4.45 -15.41
N GLU A 8 -5.00 -3.25 -15.09
CA GLU A 8 -5.30 -2.05 -15.86
C GLU A 8 -4.71 -2.19 -17.27
N ARG A 9 -5.56 -2.11 -18.28
CA ARG A 9 -5.15 -2.23 -19.68
C ARG A 9 -4.99 -0.83 -20.25
N SER A 10 -3.76 -0.35 -20.32
CA SER A 10 -3.48 0.90 -21.03
C SER A 10 -3.94 0.76 -22.47
N GLY A 11 -4.83 1.66 -22.91
CA GLY A 11 -5.50 1.63 -24.20
C GLY A 11 -4.59 1.83 -25.43
N SER A 12 -3.51 1.10 -25.55
CA SER A 12 -2.75 1.04 -26.79
C SER A 12 -3.38 0.04 -27.74
N GLY A 13 -4.34 0.48 -28.51
CA GLY A 13 -4.63 0.24 -29.92
C GLY A 13 -4.63 -1.17 -30.51
N VAL A 14 -4.39 -2.23 -29.76
CA VAL A 14 -4.56 -3.61 -30.23
C VAL A 14 -5.84 -4.16 -29.59
N ILE A 15 -6.96 -3.67 -30.06
CA ILE A 15 -8.24 -4.29 -29.82
C ILE A 15 -8.34 -5.51 -30.73
N GLY A 16 -7.72 -6.60 -30.30
CA GLY A 16 -8.09 -7.93 -30.78
C GLY A 16 -9.04 -8.53 -29.74
N PRO A 17 -10.13 -9.22 -30.16
CA PRO A 17 -11.07 -9.85 -29.24
C PRO A 17 -10.48 -10.94 -28.34
N LEU A 18 -9.18 -11.15 -28.33
CA LEU A 18 -8.50 -12.33 -27.81
C LEU A 18 -7.16 -12.03 -27.11
N SER A 19 -7.08 -10.96 -26.34
CA SER A 19 -5.93 -10.83 -25.45
C SER A 19 -6.18 -11.59 -24.13
N ASN A 20 -5.97 -12.89 -24.14
CA ASN A 20 -5.92 -13.66 -22.91
C ASN A 20 -4.69 -13.24 -22.13
N ARG A 21 -4.89 -12.75 -20.92
CA ARG A 21 -3.83 -12.30 -20.03
C ARG A 21 -3.97 -13.00 -18.70
N PHE A 22 -2.89 -13.63 -18.25
CA PHE A 22 -2.82 -14.22 -16.93
C PHE A 22 -2.24 -13.21 -15.94
N ASN A 23 -3.00 -12.83 -14.94
CA ASN A 23 -2.48 -11.96 -13.88
C ASN A 23 -1.68 -12.78 -12.86
N ILE A 24 -0.55 -13.34 -13.30
CA ILE A 24 0.37 -14.10 -12.45
C ILE A 24 0.90 -13.24 -11.30
N LEU A 25 1.14 -11.95 -11.55
CA LEU A 25 1.60 -11.03 -10.53
C LEU A 25 0.60 -10.97 -9.36
N TRP A 26 -0.68 -10.82 -9.66
CA TRP A 26 -1.72 -10.82 -8.62
C TRP A 26 -1.74 -12.14 -7.83
N ALA A 27 -1.73 -13.27 -8.53
CA ALA A 27 -1.77 -14.58 -7.90
C ALA A 27 -0.56 -14.84 -6.99
N ASN A 28 0.65 -14.48 -7.44
CA ASN A 28 1.87 -14.61 -6.66
C ASN A 28 1.84 -13.66 -5.45
N THR A 29 1.44 -12.41 -5.64
CA THR A 29 1.38 -11.41 -4.57
C THR A 29 0.41 -11.85 -3.47
N GLU A 30 -0.81 -12.29 -3.82
CA GLU A 30 -1.79 -12.74 -2.83
C GLU A 30 -1.34 -14.01 -2.09
N THR A 31 -0.68 -14.93 -2.80
CA THR A 31 -0.10 -16.12 -2.18
C THR A 31 1.00 -15.75 -1.17
N LEU A 32 1.90 -14.84 -1.55
CA LEU A 32 2.98 -14.37 -0.68
C LEU A 32 2.47 -13.55 0.51
N LYS A 33 1.46 -12.71 0.32
CA LYS A 33 0.80 -11.99 1.43
C LYS A 33 0.25 -12.97 2.46
N GLY A 34 -0.47 -13.99 2.01
CA GLY A 34 -1.00 -15.04 2.88
C GLY A 34 0.08 -15.85 3.59
N ALA A 35 1.21 -16.12 2.95
CA ALA A 35 2.31 -16.88 3.53
C ALA A 35 3.15 -16.06 4.53
N LEU A 36 3.45 -14.81 4.21
CA LEU A 36 4.33 -13.96 5.02
C LEU A 36 3.64 -13.38 6.25
N LEU A 37 2.35 -13.08 6.17
CA LEU A 37 1.56 -12.52 7.26
C LEU A 37 0.35 -13.41 7.63
N ALA A 38 0.53 -14.73 7.57
CA ALA A 38 -0.48 -15.70 8.01
C ALA A 38 -0.85 -15.54 9.49
N ARG A 39 0.09 -15.04 10.28
CA ARG A 39 -0.07 -14.74 11.70
C ARG A 39 0.68 -13.46 12.04
N MET A 40 0.05 -12.61 12.82
CA MET A 40 0.71 -11.40 13.35
C MET A 40 1.89 -11.81 14.24
N ALA A 41 3.00 -11.11 14.08
CA ALA A 41 4.17 -11.32 14.93
C ALA A 41 3.85 -10.91 16.38
N GLU A 42 4.06 -11.82 17.30
CA GLU A 42 3.93 -11.57 18.74
C GLU A 42 5.24 -10.96 19.26
N PRO A 43 5.19 -9.89 20.07
CA PRO A 43 6.40 -9.36 20.67
C PRO A 43 7.00 -10.36 21.66
N ASP A 44 8.31 -10.59 21.59
CA ASP A 44 9.09 -11.42 22.52
C ASP A 44 10.13 -10.53 23.17
N VAL A 45 9.94 -10.22 24.44
CA VAL A 45 10.84 -9.33 25.21
C VAL A 45 11.73 -10.13 26.11
N ARG A 46 13.02 -10.17 25.78
CA ARG A 46 14.03 -10.91 26.55
C ARG A 46 15.06 -9.97 27.16
N ARG A 47 15.58 -10.39 28.30
CA ARG A 47 16.70 -9.68 28.93
C ARG A 47 17.96 -9.81 28.09
N ARG A 48 18.64 -8.70 27.92
CA ARG A 48 19.95 -8.69 27.26
C ARG A 48 20.95 -9.42 28.16
N PHE A 49 21.80 -10.27 27.63
CA PHE A 49 22.85 -11.03 28.34
C PHE A 49 22.34 -12.02 29.41
N ALA A 50 21.08 -12.45 29.37
CA ALA A 50 20.52 -13.42 30.31
C ALA A 50 20.74 -13.08 31.81
N ASP A 51 20.72 -11.78 32.15
CA ASP A 51 20.88 -11.28 33.52
C ASP A 51 20.00 -12.05 34.50
N PRO A 52 20.53 -12.61 35.61
CA PRO A 52 19.76 -13.39 36.57
C PRO A 52 18.83 -12.57 37.47
N ASN A 53 18.86 -11.24 37.39
CA ASN A 53 18.08 -10.36 38.23
C ASN A 53 16.56 -10.62 38.07
N PRO A 54 15.83 -11.02 39.13
CA PRO A 54 14.40 -11.30 39.06
C PRO A 54 13.56 -10.08 38.68
N ALA A 55 13.96 -8.88 39.08
CA ALA A 55 13.26 -7.63 38.71
C ALA A 55 13.29 -7.41 37.20
N GLY A 56 14.41 -7.66 36.53
CA GLY A 56 14.51 -7.56 35.07
C GLY A 56 13.58 -8.55 34.33
N ARG A 57 13.33 -9.72 34.94
CA ARG A 57 12.39 -10.69 34.37
C ARG A 57 10.94 -10.18 34.44
N GLN A 58 10.55 -9.57 35.55
CA GLN A 58 9.23 -8.99 35.72
C GLN A 58 9.00 -7.83 34.74
N VAL A 59 9.98 -6.96 34.58
CA VAL A 59 9.92 -5.85 33.63
C VAL A 59 9.79 -6.35 32.18
N ALA A 60 10.52 -7.38 31.79
CA ALA A 60 10.41 -7.97 30.45
C ALA A 60 8.98 -8.47 30.17
N ILE A 61 8.37 -9.19 31.14
CA ILE A 61 6.98 -9.69 31.00
C ILE A 61 5.98 -8.54 30.92
N LEU A 62 6.18 -7.47 31.70
CA LEU A 62 5.28 -6.29 31.65
C LEU A 62 5.38 -5.57 30.31
N LEU A 63 6.60 -5.39 29.79
CA LEU A 63 6.81 -4.78 28.48
C LEU A 63 6.23 -5.61 27.34
N GLU A 64 6.40 -6.93 27.38
CA GLU A 64 5.83 -7.84 26.40
C GLU A 64 4.30 -7.74 26.36
N ARG A 65 3.65 -7.73 27.53
CA ARG A 65 2.18 -7.55 27.63
C ARG A 65 1.74 -6.18 27.15
N ALA A 66 2.47 -5.12 27.50
CA ALA A 66 2.16 -3.77 27.06
C ALA A 66 2.28 -3.61 25.55
N LEU A 67 3.32 -4.20 24.94
CA LEU A 67 3.49 -4.20 23.49
C LEU A 67 2.41 -5.02 22.78
N SER A 68 2.06 -6.21 23.30
CA SER A 68 0.97 -7.03 22.76
C SER A 68 -0.37 -6.29 22.83
N TYR A 69 -0.66 -5.67 23.97
CA TYR A 69 -1.86 -4.86 24.15
C TYR A 69 -1.91 -3.68 23.17
N GLY A 70 -0.80 -2.95 23.02
CA GLY A 70 -0.72 -1.84 22.06
C GLY A 70 -0.90 -2.30 20.61
N ALA A 71 -0.33 -3.44 20.25
CA ALA A 71 -0.48 -4.01 18.90
C ALA A 71 -1.94 -4.38 18.59
N ASP A 72 -2.67 -4.92 19.56
CA ASP A 72 -4.08 -5.31 19.41
C ASP A 72 -5.00 -4.08 19.40
N VAL A 73 -4.84 -3.18 20.38
CA VAL A 73 -5.74 -2.01 20.55
C VAL A 73 -5.61 -1.01 19.41
N TYR A 74 -4.41 -0.82 18.89
CA TYR A 74 -4.14 0.14 17.80
C TYR A 74 -4.08 -0.50 16.41
N ASP A 75 -4.58 -1.73 16.28
CA ASP A 75 -4.65 -2.48 15.01
C ASP A 75 -3.34 -2.40 14.20
N ALA A 76 -2.25 -2.89 14.79
CA ALA A 76 -0.94 -2.92 14.15
C ALA A 76 -0.92 -3.76 12.87
N SER A 77 -1.89 -4.65 12.69
CA SER A 77 -1.98 -5.56 11.55
C SER A 77 -2.22 -4.81 10.24
N ARG A 78 -3.13 -3.84 10.23
CA ARG A 78 -3.51 -3.09 9.03
C ARG A 78 -2.35 -2.31 8.39
N PRO A 79 -1.60 -1.47 9.11
CA PRO A 79 -0.45 -0.78 8.54
C PRO A 79 0.65 -1.73 8.07
N LEU A 80 0.86 -2.85 8.77
CA LEU A 80 1.85 -3.84 8.38
C LEU A 80 1.44 -4.60 7.11
N MET A 81 0.15 -4.95 6.94
CA MET A 81 -0.38 -5.53 5.71
C MET A 81 -0.19 -4.60 4.52
N ALA A 82 -0.50 -3.31 4.67
CA ALA A 82 -0.32 -2.32 3.61
C ALA A 82 1.17 -2.14 3.25
N ALA A 83 2.05 -2.10 4.25
CA ALA A 83 3.49 -2.04 4.01
C ALA A 83 4.04 -3.32 3.35
N LEU A 84 3.47 -4.49 3.64
CA LEU A 84 3.81 -5.74 2.98
C LEU A 84 3.38 -5.73 1.50
N GLU A 85 2.24 -5.14 1.18
CA GLU A 85 1.81 -4.97 -0.20
C GLU A 85 2.77 -4.08 -0.99
N ASP A 86 3.18 -2.95 -0.40
CA ASP A 86 4.19 -2.08 -1.01
C ASP A 86 5.58 -2.74 -1.09
N TYR A 87 5.92 -3.64 -0.18
CA TYR A 87 7.12 -4.45 -0.30
C TYR A 87 7.07 -5.40 -1.51
N LEU A 88 5.91 -6.03 -1.76
CA LEU A 88 5.76 -7.01 -2.84
C LEU A 88 5.58 -6.35 -4.22
N LEU A 89 4.95 -5.18 -4.32
CA LEU A 89 4.64 -4.52 -5.58
C LEU A 89 5.71 -3.51 -6.01
N PRO A 90 5.84 -2.30 -5.38
CA PRO A 90 6.90 -1.37 -5.75
C PRO A 90 8.26 -1.77 -5.17
N GLY A 91 8.31 -2.72 -4.25
CA GLY A 91 9.54 -3.26 -3.66
C GLY A 91 10.00 -2.60 -2.37
N ARG A 92 9.24 -1.66 -1.80
CA ARG A 92 9.56 -0.98 -0.55
C ARG A 92 8.34 -0.83 0.32
N GLY A 93 8.34 -1.46 1.50
CA GLY A 93 7.32 -1.28 2.54
C GLY A 93 7.83 -0.40 3.67
N VAL A 94 7.07 0.61 4.06
CA VAL A 94 7.42 1.57 5.10
C VAL A 94 6.33 1.67 6.15
N VAL A 95 6.75 1.61 7.41
CA VAL A 95 5.92 1.85 8.58
C VAL A 95 6.55 2.94 9.42
N TRP A 96 5.74 3.85 9.92
CA TRP A 96 6.15 4.92 10.80
C TRP A 96 5.59 4.69 12.20
N VAL A 97 6.41 4.93 13.22
CA VAL A 97 5.95 4.87 14.61
C VAL A 97 5.55 6.27 15.03
N VAL A 98 4.29 6.44 15.39
CA VAL A 98 3.74 7.73 15.82
C VAL A 98 3.44 7.68 17.31
N TYR A 99 3.99 8.64 18.05
CA TYR A 99 3.67 8.87 19.44
C TYR A 99 2.67 10.03 19.55
N GLU A 100 1.56 9.78 20.18
CA GLU A 100 0.47 10.75 20.39
C GLU A 100 0.21 10.92 21.90
N PRO A 101 0.73 11.98 22.54
CA PRO A 101 0.36 12.33 23.90
C PRO A 101 -1.04 12.95 23.92
N ILE A 102 -1.91 12.48 24.80
CA ILE A 102 -3.21 13.08 25.06
C ILE A 102 -3.08 13.96 26.27
N ILE A 103 -3.06 15.27 26.04
CA ILE A 103 -2.95 16.27 27.11
C ILE A 103 -4.35 16.61 27.59
N VAL A 104 -4.58 16.46 28.88
CA VAL A 104 -5.82 16.86 29.54
C VAL A 104 -5.53 18.14 30.34
N LYS A 105 -6.37 19.17 30.14
CA LYS A 105 -6.31 20.40 30.91
C LYS A 105 -7.13 20.22 32.16
N GLU A 106 -6.48 20.25 33.30
CA GLU A 106 -7.14 20.24 34.63
C GLU A 106 -7.05 21.62 35.27
N THR A 107 -8.17 22.16 35.68
CA THR A 107 -8.21 23.41 36.47
C THR A 107 -7.99 23.09 37.93
N ILE A 108 -6.85 23.47 38.45
CA ILE A 108 -6.54 23.32 39.90
C ILE A 108 -6.80 24.63 40.60
N LYS A 109 -7.51 24.56 41.73
CA LYS A 109 -7.71 25.70 42.60
C LYS A 109 -6.56 25.79 43.60
N ILE A 110 -5.69 26.76 43.40
CA ILE A 110 -4.58 27.01 44.30
C ILE A 110 -5.00 28.06 45.32
N GLU A 111 -4.90 27.72 46.59
CA GLU A 111 -5.05 28.69 47.66
C GLU A 111 -3.70 29.37 47.90
N VAL A 112 -3.56 30.60 47.45
CA VAL A 112 -2.37 31.41 47.70
C VAL A 112 -2.57 32.17 49.01
N GLU A 113 -1.82 31.82 50.03
CA GLU A 113 -1.76 32.60 51.30
C GLU A 113 -0.96 33.88 51.04
N GLY A 114 -1.65 34.98 50.85
CA GLY A 114 -1.10 36.34 50.83
C GLY A 114 -1.82 37.22 51.83
N GLU A 115 -1.11 37.78 52.79
CA GLU A 115 -1.52 38.81 53.76
C GLU A 115 -3.00 38.81 54.18
N GLY A 116 -3.49 37.62 54.69
CA GLY A 116 -4.76 37.56 55.39
C GLY A 116 -6.03 37.40 54.54
N ILE A 117 -5.92 37.23 53.23
CA ILE A 117 -7.05 36.94 52.35
C ILE A 117 -6.67 35.73 51.48
N ALA A 118 -7.41 34.62 51.61
CA ALA A 118 -7.27 33.47 50.73
C ALA A 118 -7.83 33.82 49.34
N ILE A 119 -6.95 34.10 48.39
CA ILE A 119 -7.32 34.28 46.98
C ILE A 119 -7.29 32.90 46.33
N LYS A 120 -8.44 32.46 45.84
CA LYS A 120 -8.53 31.22 45.03
C LYS A 120 -8.20 31.60 43.60
N GLU A 121 -7.00 31.31 43.16
CA GLU A 121 -6.65 31.41 41.75
C GLU A 121 -6.90 30.05 41.09
N GLU A 122 -7.57 30.05 39.94
CA GLU A 122 -7.76 28.88 39.11
C GLU A 122 -6.59 28.85 38.12
N GLU A 123 -5.72 27.86 38.24
CA GLU A 123 -4.61 27.63 37.30
C GLU A 123 -4.94 26.42 36.44
N GLU A 124 -4.88 26.60 35.11
CA GLU A 124 -4.97 25.49 34.17
C GLU A 124 -3.60 24.79 34.06
N ILE A 125 -3.55 23.55 34.53
CA ILE A 125 -2.36 22.73 34.43
C ILE A 125 -2.58 21.69 33.33
N GLU A 126 -1.67 21.63 32.39
CA GLU A 126 -1.63 20.59 31.37
C GLU A 126 -1.00 19.32 31.96
N ARG A 127 -1.78 18.25 32.00
CA ARG A 127 -1.34 16.94 32.46
C ARG A 127 -1.44 15.92 31.34
N LEU A 128 -0.44 15.04 31.27
CA LEU A 128 -0.50 13.87 30.40
C LEU A 128 -1.60 12.93 30.92
N GLY A 129 -2.73 12.86 30.21
CA GLY A 129 -3.86 12.00 30.57
C GLY A 129 -3.69 10.59 30.03
N ASP A 130 -3.25 10.46 28.80
CA ASP A 130 -2.98 9.18 28.13
C ASP A 130 -1.87 9.36 27.09
N GLN A 131 -1.27 8.27 26.66
CA GLN A 131 -0.24 8.28 25.63
C GLN A 131 -0.42 7.06 24.73
N ARG A 132 -0.30 7.28 23.44
CA ARG A 132 -0.47 6.24 22.43
C ARG A 132 0.76 6.15 21.56
N CYS A 133 1.14 4.90 21.27
CA CYS A 133 2.19 4.61 20.29
C CYS A 133 1.61 3.65 19.28
N ARG A 134 1.45 4.12 18.03
CA ARG A 134 0.83 3.34 16.96
C ARG A 134 1.70 3.27 15.72
N PHE A 135 1.46 2.27 14.90
CA PHE A 135 2.04 2.18 13.57
C PHE A 135 1.17 2.93 12.56
N GLU A 136 1.83 3.69 11.68
CA GLU A 136 1.22 4.36 10.55
C GLU A 136 1.87 3.85 9.27
N TYR A 137 1.05 3.39 8.32
CA TYR A 137 1.53 3.01 7.01
C TYR A 137 1.87 4.26 6.19
N ILE A 138 3.02 4.24 5.54
CA ILE A 138 3.44 5.29 4.60
C ILE A 138 3.50 4.70 3.22
N HIS A 139 2.66 5.22 2.32
CA HIS A 139 2.63 4.81 0.93
C HIS A 139 4.01 5.04 0.28
N TRP A 140 4.43 4.16 -0.59
CA TRP A 140 5.76 4.22 -1.22
C TRP A 140 6.04 5.54 -1.96
N GLN A 141 5.03 6.23 -2.49
CA GLN A 141 5.15 7.55 -3.11
C GLN A 141 5.34 8.67 -2.09
N ASP A 142 4.85 8.48 -0.87
CA ASP A 142 4.87 9.47 0.20
C ASP A 142 6.13 9.36 1.09
N TYR A 143 7.03 8.46 0.75
CA TYR A 143 8.29 8.28 1.45
C TYR A 143 9.48 8.69 0.60
N ARG A 144 10.42 9.41 1.21
CA ARG A 144 11.71 9.77 0.62
C ARG A 144 12.82 9.58 1.67
N GLU A 145 14.01 9.29 1.18
CA GLU A 145 15.22 9.22 2.01
C GLU A 145 16.42 9.73 1.23
N SER A 146 17.50 10.10 1.95
CA SER A 146 18.73 10.52 1.30
C SER A 146 19.32 9.39 0.45
N PRO A 147 19.87 9.70 -0.74
CA PRO A 147 20.57 8.71 -1.54
C PRO A 147 21.71 8.09 -0.74
N SER A 148 21.70 6.76 -0.63
CA SER A 148 22.71 6.01 0.11
C SER A 148 22.87 4.61 -0.48
N ARG A 149 23.98 3.95 -0.19
CA ARG A 149 24.19 2.53 -0.52
C ARG A 149 23.67 1.61 0.58
N ARG A 150 23.70 2.09 1.81
CA ARG A 150 23.30 1.33 3.00
C ARG A 150 22.27 2.13 3.79
N SER A 151 21.36 1.45 4.44
CA SER A 151 20.38 2.08 5.31
C SER A 151 20.99 2.84 6.50
N GLU A 152 22.19 2.47 6.91
CA GLU A 152 22.93 3.09 8.01
C GLU A 152 23.49 4.48 7.62
N ASP A 153 23.81 4.65 6.31
CA ASP A 153 24.36 5.87 5.74
C ASP A 153 23.29 6.93 5.44
N VAL A 154 22.01 6.58 5.62
CA VAL A 154 20.88 7.50 5.42
C VAL A 154 20.99 8.65 6.41
N THR A 155 21.05 9.88 5.87
CA THR A 155 21.19 11.12 6.65
C THR A 155 19.85 11.77 6.96
N TRP A 156 18.84 11.59 6.14
CA TRP A 156 17.50 12.08 6.37
C TRP A 156 16.44 11.15 5.79
N ARG A 157 15.29 11.11 6.44
CA ARG A 157 14.06 10.45 5.98
C ARG A 157 12.91 11.43 6.03
N ALA A 158 12.01 11.33 5.05
CA ALA A 158 10.88 12.22 4.94
C ALA A 158 9.61 11.45 4.59
N ARG A 159 8.49 11.94 5.12
CA ARG A 159 7.16 11.52 4.74
C ARG A 159 6.30 12.70 4.30
N ARG A 160 5.43 12.47 3.34
CA ARG A 160 4.49 13.45 2.82
C ARG A 160 3.18 13.40 3.59
N HIS A 161 2.67 14.57 3.91
CA HIS A 161 1.34 14.78 4.44
C HIS A 161 0.52 15.62 3.48
N LEU A 162 -0.77 15.31 3.39
CA LEU A 162 -1.73 16.07 2.60
C LEU A 162 -2.71 16.76 3.57
N PHE A 163 -2.48 18.02 3.83
CA PHE A 163 -3.25 18.79 4.81
C PHE A 163 -4.31 19.68 4.16
N THR A 164 -5.46 19.76 4.80
CA THR A 164 -6.45 20.79 4.53
C THR A 164 -5.99 22.13 5.09
N ARG A 165 -6.66 23.20 4.71
CA ARG A 165 -6.39 24.52 5.31
C ARG A 165 -6.61 24.53 6.83
N ASP A 166 -7.65 23.85 7.28
CA ASP A 166 -7.98 23.77 8.70
C ASP A 166 -6.92 22.96 9.47
N ASP A 167 -6.38 21.90 8.87
CA ASP A 167 -5.28 21.13 9.46
C ASP A 167 -4.01 21.97 9.64
N LEU A 168 -3.68 22.80 8.63
CA LEU A 168 -2.51 23.69 8.70
C LEU A 168 -2.64 24.72 9.82
N VAL A 169 -3.82 25.34 9.96
CA VAL A 169 -4.11 26.29 11.03
C VAL A 169 -4.15 25.61 12.39
N GLY A 170 -4.80 24.44 12.48
CA GLY A 170 -4.92 23.68 13.72
C GLY A 170 -3.58 23.19 14.28
N ARG A 171 -2.58 22.97 13.41
CA ARG A 171 -1.21 22.62 13.80
C ARG A 171 -0.35 23.82 14.18
N GLY A 172 -0.82 25.04 13.97
CA GLY A 172 -0.09 26.27 14.27
C GLY A 172 1.12 26.51 13.37
N PHE A 173 1.10 26.03 12.14
CA PHE A 173 2.17 26.30 11.18
C PHE A 173 2.27 27.77 10.82
N LYS A 174 3.50 28.26 10.64
CA LYS A 174 3.73 29.62 10.15
C LYS A 174 3.08 29.81 8.78
N ASP A 175 2.49 30.99 8.59
CA ASP A 175 1.92 31.42 7.31
C ASP A 175 0.93 30.40 6.71
N ALA A 176 0.15 29.73 7.59
CA ALA A 176 -0.77 28.65 7.22
C ALA A 176 -1.75 29.05 6.09
N TYR A 177 -2.10 30.33 5.96
CA TYR A 177 -2.99 30.84 4.91
C TYR A 177 -2.28 31.06 3.57
N ASP A 178 -0.95 31.26 3.56
CA ASP A 178 -0.16 31.53 2.36
C ASP A 178 0.37 30.25 1.71
N ILE A 179 0.22 29.11 2.38
CA ILE A 179 0.63 27.80 1.84
C ILE A 179 -0.29 27.42 0.68
N PRO A 180 0.24 27.13 -0.52
CA PRO A 180 -0.58 26.75 -1.66
C PRO A 180 -1.19 25.34 -1.47
N LEU A 181 -2.45 25.18 -1.84
CA LEU A 181 -3.13 23.90 -1.92
C LEU A 181 -2.96 23.33 -3.34
N ASN A 182 -1.78 22.80 -3.64
CA ASN A 182 -1.33 22.44 -4.99
C ASN A 182 -1.51 20.96 -5.34
N TRP A 183 -1.95 20.14 -4.40
CA TRP A 183 -2.21 18.73 -4.63
C TRP A 183 -3.71 18.51 -4.85
N MET A 184 -4.03 17.78 -5.93
CA MET A 184 -5.37 17.33 -6.26
C MET A 184 -5.38 15.80 -6.33
N PRO A 185 -6.44 15.12 -5.87
CA PRO A 185 -6.58 13.69 -6.10
C PRO A 185 -6.77 13.41 -7.60
N ASP A 186 -6.09 12.36 -8.10
CA ASP A 186 -6.31 11.85 -9.44
C ASP A 186 -7.73 11.26 -9.52
N SER A 187 -8.70 12.04 -9.98
CA SER A 187 -10.03 11.56 -10.29
C SER A 187 -10.35 11.87 -11.75
N GLU A 188 -10.78 10.86 -12.49
CA GLU A 188 -11.26 11.00 -13.88
C GLU A 188 -12.51 11.91 -13.97
N ASN A 189 -13.18 12.14 -12.85
CA ASN A 189 -14.31 13.06 -12.70
C ASN A 189 -13.85 14.32 -11.94
N ASN A 190 -13.01 15.12 -12.57
CA ASN A 190 -12.73 16.48 -12.11
C ASN A 190 -13.99 17.35 -12.21
N SER A 191 -14.87 17.27 -11.23
CA SER A 191 -15.65 18.42 -10.85
C SER A 191 -14.67 19.39 -10.21
N ASP A 192 -14.63 20.63 -10.69
CA ASP A 192 -13.77 21.76 -10.31
C ASP A 192 -13.89 22.17 -8.82
N GLU A 193 -14.02 21.24 -7.92
CA GLU A 193 -14.23 21.51 -6.52
C GLU A 193 -12.88 21.66 -5.82
N GLU A 194 -12.46 22.91 -5.64
CA GLU A 194 -11.31 23.33 -4.82
C GLU A 194 -11.31 22.72 -3.39
N ILE A 195 -12.46 22.21 -2.94
CA ILE A 195 -12.66 21.55 -1.63
C ILE A 195 -11.72 20.36 -1.44
N TYR A 196 -11.35 19.66 -2.52
CA TYR A 196 -10.46 18.50 -2.45
C TYR A 196 -8.98 18.85 -2.50
N ASN A 197 -8.65 20.13 -2.76
CA ASN A 197 -7.27 20.57 -2.81
C ASN A 197 -6.60 20.44 -1.44
N ARG A 198 -5.37 19.98 -1.44
CA ARG A 198 -4.55 19.77 -0.24
C ARG A 198 -3.20 20.46 -0.41
N ALA A 199 -2.65 20.87 0.71
CA ALA A 199 -1.25 21.29 0.77
C ALA A 199 -0.36 20.06 0.90
N GLU A 200 0.63 19.96 0.04
CA GLU A 200 1.66 18.93 0.14
C GLU A 200 2.75 19.41 1.11
N VAL A 201 2.81 18.78 2.28
CA VAL A 201 3.77 19.09 3.33
C VAL A 201 4.68 17.90 3.59
N TRP A 202 5.98 18.12 3.54
CA TRP A 202 6.98 17.13 3.85
C TRP A 202 7.48 17.28 5.27
N GLU A 203 7.35 16.23 6.07
CA GLU A 203 7.96 16.09 7.38
C GLU A 203 9.31 15.41 7.19
N ILE A 204 10.40 16.14 7.44
CA ILE A 204 11.77 15.70 7.20
C ILE A 204 12.49 15.52 8.52
N TRP A 205 12.99 14.32 8.76
CA TRP A 205 13.83 13.98 9.89
C TRP A 205 15.30 13.96 9.45
N CYS A 206 16.08 14.94 9.88
CA CYS A 206 17.49 15.07 9.53
C CYS A 206 18.38 14.59 10.69
N LYS A 207 19.02 13.42 10.50
CA LYS A 207 19.92 12.81 11.52
C LYS A 207 21.16 13.64 11.80
N VAL A 208 21.65 14.37 10.77
CA VAL A 208 22.87 15.18 10.89
C VAL A 208 22.67 16.37 11.83
N THR A 209 21.57 17.07 11.68
CA THR A 209 21.22 18.22 12.52
C THR A 209 20.42 17.83 13.76
N ARG A 210 19.93 16.59 13.84
CA ARG A 210 19.00 16.09 14.85
C ARG A 210 17.74 16.94 14.97
N LYS A 211 17.19 17.34 13.81
CA LYS A 211 16.01 18.19 13.72
C LYS A 211 14.91 17.55 12.89
N ARG A 212 13.67 17.82 13.28
CA ARG A 212 12.48 17.56 12.48
C ARG A 212 12.00 18.86 11.86
N LEU A 213 11.84 18.87 10.54
CA LEU A 213 11.46 20.04 9.76
C LEU A 213 10.15 19.77 9.02
N PHE A 214 9.29 20.79 8.91
CA PHE A 214 8.11 20.77 8.06
C PHE A 214 8.27 21.79 6.94
N ILE A 215 8.15 21.34 5.69
CA ILE A 215 8.31 22.18 4.49
C ILE A 215 7.12 21.90 3.56
N ALA A 216 6.45 22.96 3.08
CA ALA A 216 5.40 22.80 2.08
C ALA A 216 5.93 22.98 0.67
N THR A 217 5.44 22.19 -0.25
CA THR A 217 5.73 22.34 -1.68
C THR A 217 5.14 23.65 -2.20
N GLY A 218 5.99 24.50 -2.79
CA GLY A 218 5.56 25.81 -3.28
C GLY A 218 5.59 26.93 -2.24
N HIS A 219 6.00 26.65 -1.00
CA HIS A 219 6.26 27.66 0.03
C HIS A 219 7.77 27.75 0.29
N ARG A 220 8.27 28.97 0.56
CA ARG A 220 9.70 29.22 0.64
C ARG A 220 10.29 28.91 2.02
N ASP A 221 9.54 29.16 3.06
CA ASP A 221 10.03 29.12 4.43
C ASP A 221 9.69 27.78 5.09
N VAL A 222 10.44 27.43 6.14
CA VAL A 222 10.18 26.27 6.99
C VAL A 222 8.96 26.57 7.86
N LEU A 223 7.98 25.68 7.82
CA LEU A 223 6.72 25.85 8.54
C LEU A 223 6.86 25.65 10.05
N ALA A 224 7.65 24.63 10.42
CA ALA A 224 7.98 24.32 11.80
C ALA A 224 9.31 23.57 11.86
N GLU A 225 10.01 23.74 12.97
CA GLU A 225 11.28 23.10 13.26
C GLU A 225 11.29 22.65 14.74
N ASP A 226 11.61 21.37 14.97
CA ASP A 226 11.70 20.78 16.30
C ASP A 226 13.06 20.15 16.51
N ASP A 227 13.67 20.36 17.66
CA ASP A 227 14.93 19.73 18.07
C ASP A 227 14.61 18.34 18.67
N ASP A 228 15.11 17.28 18.05
CA ASP A 228 15.07 15.86 18.47
C ASP A 228 13.85 15.46 19.35
N PRO A 229 12.63 15.48 18.81
CA PRO A 229 11.42 15.45 19.62
C PRO A 229 11.22 14.16 20.43
N TYR A 230 11.94 13.07 20.09
CA TYR A 230 11.78 11.78 20.75
C TYR A 230 13.06 11.24 21.39
N GLU A 231 14.18 11.91 21.25
CA GLU A 231 15.50 11.50 21.78
C GLU A 231 15.83 10.02 21.50
N LEU A 232 15.40 9.51 20.35
CA LEU A 232 15.60 8.12 19.97
C LEU A 232 17.07 7.83 19.68
N GLN A 233 17.56 6.67 20.11
CA GLN A 233 18.94 6.23 19.89
C GLN A 233 19.30 6.18 18.39
N GLY A 234 18.34 5.78 17.53
CA GLY A 234 18.47 5.76 16.06
C GLY A 234 18.07 7.06 15.37
N PHE A 235 17.51 8.02 16.09
CA PHE A 235 16.90 9.28 15.66
C PHE A 235 15.62 9.12 14.85
N PHE A 236 15.57 8.24 13.85
CA PHE A 236 14.38 8.07 12.99
C PHE A 236 13.24 7.32 13.70
N PRO A 237 12.01 7.83 13.70
CA PRO A 237 10.84 7.13 14.25
C PRO A 237 10.28 6.08 13.29
N THR A 238 11.09 5.57 12.41
CA THR A 238 10.75 4.51 11.47
C THR A 238 11.85 3.46 11.48
N PRO A 239 11.49 2.17 11.53
CA PRO A 239 12.47 1.10 11.34
C PRO A 239 13.07 1.17 9.92
N THR A 240 14.08 0.37 9.68
CA THR A 240 14.61 0.22 8.31
C THR A 240 13.50 -0.28 7.39
N PRO A 241 13.24 0.40 6.26
CA PRO A 241 12.23 -0.04 5.31
C PRO A 241 12.44 -1.48 4.85
N LEU A 242 11.35 -2.20 4.62
CA LEU A 242 11.39 -3.49 3.96
C LEU A 242 11.77 -3.28 2.49
N ILE A 243 12.78 -3.98 2.00
CA ILE A 243 13.28 -3.88 0.62
C ILE A 243 13.26 -5.26 0.01
N ALA A 244 12.54 -5.44 -1.11
CA ALA A 244 12.36 -6.72 -1.77
C ALA A 244 13.67 -7.24 -2.37
N VAL A 245 14.22 -6.54 -3.34
CA VAL A 245 15.49 -6.89 -3.95
C VAL A 245 16.47 -5.75 -3.75
N ARG A 246 17.57 -6.03 -3.06
CA ARG A 246 18.64 -5.07 -2.78
C ARG A 246 19.74 -5.20 -3.82
N THR A 247 20.24 -4.05 -4.25
CA THR A 247 21.48 -3.95 -4.99
C THR A 247 22.59 -3.36 -4.10
N ASN A 248 23.85 -3.57 -4.43
CA ASN A 248 24.95 -3.06 -3.61
C ASN A 248 25.28 -1.59 -3.88
N ASP A 249 24.65 -0.98 -4.86
CA ASP A 249 24.96 0.36 -5.36
C ASP A 249 23.97 1.42 -4.91
N THR A 250 22.75 1.02 -4.53
CA THR A 250 21.68 1.95 -4.15
C THR A 250 20.71 1.34 -3.12
N SER A 251 20.09 2.20 -2.30
CA SER A 251 18.96 1.84 -1.43
C SER A 251 17.62 1.79 -2.15
N VAL A 252 17.59 2.15 -3.44
CA VAL A 252 16.36 2.07 -4.24
C VAL A 252 16.05 0.59 -4.53
N PRO A 253 14.85 0.12 -4.17
CA PRO A 253 14.49 -1.28 -4.38
C PRO A 253 14.26 -1.59 -5.85
N VAL A 254 14.50 -2.85 -6.22
CA VAL A 254 14.04 -3.41 -7.47
C VAL A 254 12.77 -4.22 -7.18
N PRO A 255 11.63 -3.93 -7.83
CA PRO A 255 10.43 -4.74 -7.69
C PRO A 255 10.68 -6.19 -8.11
N GLU A 256 10.20 -7.16 -7.35
CA GLU A 256 10.42 -8.58 -7.66
C GLU A 256 9.86 -8.97 -9.04
N PHE A 257 8.72 -8.37 -9.41
CA PHE A 257 8.10 -8.60 -10.73
C PHE A 257 9.06 -8.33 -11.89
N THR A 258 9.95 -7.36 -11.78
CA THR A 258 10.93 -7.02 -12.81
C THR A 258 11.83 -8.20 -13.17
N LEU A 259 12.02 -9.15 -12.24
CA LEU A 259 12.87 -10.34 -12.45
C LEU A 259 12.22 -11.40 -13.34
N TYR A 260 10.88 -11.44 -13.41
CA TYR A 260 10.14 -12.43 -14.20
C TYR A 260 9.11 -11.80 -15.16
N GLN A 261 9.20 -10.50 -15.38
CA GLN A 261 8.30 -9.76 -16.27
C GLN A 261 8.30 -10.34 -17.68
N ASP A 262 9.49 -10.60 -18.23
CA ASP A 262 9.64 -11.11 -19.59
C ASP A 262 8.98 -12.49 -19.77
N GLN A 263 9.08 -13.37 -18.76
CA GLN A 263 8.43 -14.67 -18.78
C GLN A 263 6.90 -14.54 -18.72
N ALA A 264 6.39 -13.60 -17.92
CA ALA A 264 4.95 -13.34 -17.83
C ALA A 264 4.40 -12.79 -19.15
N GLU A 265 5.12 -11.89 -19.82
CA GLU A 265 4.75 -11.33 -21.11
C GLU A 265 4.81 -12.39 -22.22
N GLU A 266 5.83 -13.26 -22.21
CA GLU A 266 5.92 -14.36 -23.15
C GLU A 266 4.76 -15.35 -22.99
N LEU A 267 4.40 -15.68 -21.76
CA LEU A 267 3.25 -16.54 -21.47
C LEU A 267 1.95 -15.95 -22.03
N ASP A 268 1.70 -14.66 -21.80
CA ASP A 268 0.52 -13.97 -22.34
C ASP A 268 0.49 -14.02 -23.88
N ARG A 269 1.65 -13.79 -24.53
CA ARG A 269 1.79 -13.83 -25.98
C ARG A 269 1.54 -15.22 -26.56
N VAL A 270 2.15 -16.25 -25.96
CA VAL A 270 1.98 -17.64 -26.40
C VAL A 270 0.53 -18.08 -26.24
N THR A 271 -0.09 -17.76 -25.11
CA THR A 271 -1.48 -18.12 -24.83
C THR A 271 -2.44 -17.44 -25.82
N SER A 272 -2.25 -16.13 -26.06
CA SER A 272 -3.05 -15.39 -27.05
C SER A 272 -2.90 -16.01 -28.44
N ARG A 273 -1.67 -16.42 -28.81
CA ARG A 273 -1.42 -17.08 -30.09
C ARG A 273 -2.08 -18.46 -30.19
N ILE A 274 -2.04 -19.27 -29.13
CA ILE A 274 -2.73 -20.56 -29.05
C ILE A 274 -4.24 -20.35 -29.22
N THR A 275 -4.84 -19.41 -28.52
CA THR A 275 -6.28 -19.10 -28.64
C THR A 275 -6.64 -18.69 -30.07
N TYR A 276 -5.84 -17.82 -30.69
CA TYR A 276 -6.03 -17.42 -32.08
C TYR A 276 -5.95 -18.60 -33.05
N LEU A 277 -4.98 -19.53 -32.88
CA LEU A 277 -4.84 -20.73 -33.71
C LEU A 277 -6.04 -21.67 -33.50
N ILE A 278 -6.53 -21.86 -32.26
CA ILE A 278 -7.69 -22.69 -31.99
C ILE A 278 -8.95 -22.10 -32.66
N GLU A 279 -9.10 -20.79 -32.64
CA GLU A 279 -10.23 -20.14 -33.33
C GLU A 279 -10.12 -20.20 -34.85
N GLY A 280 -8.88 -20.13 -35.38
CA GLY A 280 -8.60 -20.32 -36.80
C GLY A 280 -8.88 -21.74 -37.29
N LEU A 281 -8.87 -22.72 -36.38
CA LEU A 281 -9.22 -24.11 -36.68
C LEU A 281 -10.73 -24.34 -36.79
N LYS A 282 -11.57 -23.36 -36.43
CA LYS A 282 -13.00 -23.46 -36.68
C LYS A 282 -13.27 -23.65 -38.16
N ARG A 283 -13.76 -24.81 -38.50
CA ARG A 283 -14.10 -25.13 -39.88
C ARG A 283 -15.24 -24.19 -40.31
N ARG A 284 -14.97 -23.40 -41.35
CA ARG A 284 -15.99 -22.64 -42.06
C ARG A 284 -16.30 -23.42 -43.31
N GLY A 285 -17.51 -23.91 -43.41
CA GLY A 285 -18.03 -24.63 -44.59
C GLY A 285 -19.28 -23.94 -45.13
N VAL A 286 -19.59 -24.22 -46.36
CA VAL A 286 -20.87 -23.88 -46.96
C VAL A 286 -21.74 -25.15 -46.90
N TYR A 287 -22.92 -25.07 -46.37
CA TYR A 287 -23.86 -26.17 -46.31
C TYR A 287 -25.10 -25.88 -47.11
N ASP A 288 -25.80 -26.91 -47.57
CA ASP A 288 -27.06 -26.78 -48.29
C ASP A 288 -28.18 -26.38 -47.29
N ALA A 289 -28.66 -25.16 -47.43
CA ALA A 289 -29.73 -24.60 -46.55
C ALA A 289 -31.09 -25.34 -46.72
N SER A 290 -31.22 -26.18 -47.68
CA SER A 290 -32.45 -27.02 -47.85
C SER A 290 -32.47 -28.21 -46.87
N VAL A 291 -31.33 -28.49 -46.16
CA VAL A 291 -31.22 -29.58 -45.19
C VAL A 291 -31.12 -28.99 -43.80
N PRO A 292 -32.20 -28.89 -43.03
CA PRO A 292 -32.23 -28.19 -41.73
C PRO A 292 -31.32 -28.85 -40.70
N GLU A 293 -31.04 -30.13 -40.81
CA GLU A 293 -30.13 -30.88 -39.89
C GLU A 293 -28.70 -30.36 -39.98
N LEU A 294 -28.24 -29.90 -41.17
CA LEU A 294 -26.91 -29.33 -41.32
C LEU A 294 -26.74 -27.99 -40.56
N ALA A 295 -27.83 -27.22 -40.43
CA ALA A 295 -27.84 -26.00 -39.64
C ALA A 295 -27.67 -26.31 -38.12
N HIS A 296 -28.34 -27.36 -37.64
CA HIS A 296 -28.16 -27.83 -36.27
C HIS A 296 -26.75 -28.35 -36.00
N LEU A 297 -26.14 -29.08 -36.96
CA LEU A 297 -24.79 -29.57 -36.86
C LEU A 297 -23.76 -28.42 -36.82
N ALA A 298 -24.01 -27.33 -37.52
CA ALA A 298 -23.13 -26.15 -37.53
C ALA A 298 -23.08 -25.40 -36.17
N VAL A 299 -24.11 -25.55 -35.36
CA VAL A 299 -24.25 -24.89 -34.03
C VAL A 299 -23.97 -25.88 -32.89
N ALA A 300 -23.97 -27.19 -33.16
CA ALA A 300 -23.70 -28.23 -32.16
C ALA A 300 -22.30 -28.11 -31.53
N GLY A 301 -22.24 -28.38 -30.24
CA GLY A 301 -20.99 -28.47 -29.49
C GLY A 301 -20.23 -29.77 -29.76
N ASP A 302 -19.02 -29.88 -29.19
CA ASP A 302 -18.25 -31.13 -29.22
C ASP A 302 -19.01 -32.25 -28.51
N ASN A 303 -19.18 -33.39 -29.15
CA ASN A 303 -19.92 -34.58 -28.70
C ASN A 303 -21.44 -34.44 -28.64
N ASP A 304 -22.05 -33.46 -29.28
CA ASP A 304 -23.47 -33.36 -29.42
C ASP A 304 -24.01 -34.33 -30.54
N PHE A 305 -25.13 -34.99 -30.24
CA PHE A 305 -25.83 -35.83 -31.21
C PHE A 305 -26.97 -35.04 -31.86
N VAL A 306 -26.86 -34.79 -33.14
CA VAL A 306 -27.86 -34.07 -33.89
C VAL A 306 -28.86 -35.10 -34.52
N PRO A 307 -30.14 -35.08 -34.18
CA PRO A 307 -31.13 -35.97 -34.77
C PRO A 307 -31.32 -35.64 -36.26
N SER A 308 -31.35 -36.64 -37.12
CA SER A 308 -31.59 -36.46 -38.55
C SER A 308 -32.73 -37.40 -39.02
N GLU A 309 -33.76 -36.80 -39.60
CA GLU A 309 -34.89 -37.56 -40.17
C GLU A 309 -34.51 -38.23 -41.50
N ASN A 310 -33.54 -37.68 -42.21
CA ASN A 310 -33.09 -38.10 -43.55
C ASN A 310 -31.74 -38.83 -43.57
N PHE A 311 -31.33 -39.42 -42.46
CA PHE A 311 -30.02 -40.06 -42.34
C PHE A 311 -29.76 -41.10 -43.43
N ALA A 312 -30.75 -41.86 -43.87
CA ALA A 312 -30.60 -42.87 -44.91
C ALA A 312 -30.23 -42.27 -46.29
N SER A 313 -30.78 -41.10 -46.62
CA SER A 313 -30.47 -40.39 -47.85
C SER A 313 -29.13 -39.69 -47.81
N LEU A 314 -28.69 -39.22 -46.67
CA LEU A 314 -27.35 -38.64 -46.41
C LEU A 314 -26.29 -39.74 -46.49
N ALA A 315 -26.57 -40.93 -45.96
CA ALA A 315 -25.63 -42.06 -46.04
C ALA A 315 -25.45 -42.58 -47.46
N GLN A 316 -26.46 -42.55 -48.31
CA GLN A 316 -26.35 -42.94 -49.74
C GLN A 316 -25.54 -41.92 -50.56
N LYS A 317 -25.46 -40.67 -50.17
CA LYS A 317 -24.71 -39.60 -50.86
C LYS A 317 -23.27 -39.46 -50.34
N GLY A 318 -22.73 -40.40 -49.61
CA GLY A 318 -21.36 -40.38 -49.09
C GLY A 318 -21.25 -40.00 -47.63
N GLY A 319 -22.38 -40.00 -46.91
CA GLY A 319 -22.42 -39.60 -45.47
C GLY A 319 -22.17 -38.12 -45.26
N LEU A 320 -21.84 -37.73 -44.00
CA LEU A 320 -21.59 -36.35 -43.66
C LEU A 320 -20.38 -35.76 -44.42
N ALA A 321 -19.40 -36.59 -44.80
CA ALA A 321 -18.23 -36.16 -45.59
C ALA A 321 -18.56 -35.79 -47.05
N GLY A 322 -19.71 -36.24 -47.61
CA GLY A 322 -20.16 -35.87 -48.93
C GLY A 322 -21.16 -34.71 -48.98
N ALA A 323 -21.54 -34.20 -47.78
CA ALA A 323 -22.51 -33.08 -47.64
C ALA A 323 -21.81 -31.74 -47.36
N PHE A 324 -20.48 -31.76 -47.14
CA PHE A 324 -19.63 -30.59 -46.92
C PHE A 324 -18.70 -30.35 -48.09
#